data_92276bc33cf86767918822740b42f000
#
_entry.id   92276bc33cf86767918822740b42f000
#
_cell.length_a   1.000
_cell.length_b   1.000
_cell.length_c   1.000
_cell.angle_alpha   90.00
_cell.angle_beta   90.00
_cell.angle_gamma   90.00
#
_symmetry.space_group_name_H-M   'P 1'
#
loop_
_entity.id
_entity.type
_entity.pdbx_description
1 polymer ?
#
loop_
_entity_poly.entity_id
_entity_poly.type
_entity_poly.pdbx_seq_one_letter_code
_entity_poly.pdbx_strand_id
1 'polypeptide(L)'
;WHVEGSCGLSLLGSKFLLDEINRRGYKVILNGQCGDELMLGYERYYAFFFASLIKRKQWKTLVSEFRQASRHSKLSVRDLAAYALYFNQPVVRDSRQLHRAGRFINPDLLDQRNRVELRELLYPKILENLQYTELTATQLTHIVRYDDRLYMSASIESRIPFMDYQFVELCCRIPPEYKIKNGYTKYLMRQAFDRR
;
A
#
# COMPACT_ATOMS: atom_id res chain seq x y z
N TRP A 1 19.91 14.38 2.74
CA TRP A 1 20.25 14.71 4.12
C TRP A 1 19.02 14.64 5.02
N HIS A 2 17.95 15.41 4.75
CA HIS A 2 16.78 15.52 5.63
C HIS A 2 16.04 14.20 5.86
N VAL A 3 15.97 13.31 4.90
CA VAL A 3 15.25 12.03 5.00
C VAL A 3 16.11 10.87 5.51
N GLU A 4 17.38 11.11 5.79
CA GLU A 4 18.32 10.13 6.37
C GLU A 4 18.38 8.78 5.64
N GLY A 5 18.30 8.79 4.32
CA GLY A 5 18.38 7.58 3.52
C GLY A 5 18.17 7.84 2.05
N SER A 6 18.24 6.78 1.25
CA SER A 6 17.91 6.86 -0.17
C SER A 6 16.41 7.13 -0.33
N CYS A 7 16.08 8.21 -1.00
CA CYS A 7 14.70 8.54 -1.33
C CYS A 7 14.46 8.40 -2.83
N GLY A 8 13.23 8.07 -3.21
CA GLY A 8 12.83 8.06 -4.60
C GLY A 8 12.80 9.47 -5.21
N LEU A 9 12.95 9.55 -6.53
CA LEU A 9 12.89 10.84 -7.26
C LEU A 9 11.60 11.64 -7.01
N SER A 10 10.52 10.96 -6.68
CA SER A 10 9.24 11.59 -6.31
C SER A 10 9.36 12.54 -5.12
N LEU A 11 10.21 12.23 -4.15
CA LEU A 11 10.43 13.10 -2.99
C LEU A 11 11.14 14.41 -3.35
N LEU A 12 11.98 14.41 -4.37
CA LEU A 12 12.59 15.66 -4.87
C LEU A 12 11.53 16.62 -5.41
N GLY A 13 10.60 16.11 -6.22
CA GLY A 13 9.49 16.93 -6.71
C GLY A 13 8.63 17.49 -5.57
N SER A 14 8.36 16.68 -4.55
CA SER A 14 7.63 17.12 -3.36
C SER A 14 8.37 18.21 -2.60
N LYS A 15 9.71 18.14 -2.50
CA LYS A 15 10.51 19.18 -1.83
C LYS A 15 10.36 20.55 -2.50
N PHE A 16 10.43 20.61 -3.83
CA PHE A 16 10.21 21.88 -4.57
C PHE A 16 8.81 22.45 -4.33
N LEU A 17 7.80 21.58 -4.33
CA LEU A 17 6.43 22.00 -4.03
C LEU A 17 6.31 22.57 -2.62
N LEU A 18 6.90 21.90 -1.62
CA LEU A 18 6.85 22.33 -0.23
C LEU A 18 7.58 23.66 0.00
N ASP A 19 8.71 23.88 -0.67
CA ASP A 19 9.43 25.13 -0.60
C ASP A 19 8.58 26.29 -1.16
N GLU A 20 7.85 26.05 -2.24
CA GLU A 20 6.92 27.04 -2.80
C GLU A 20 5.73 27.30 -1.88
N ILE A 21 5.16 26.27 -1.25
CA ILE A 21 4.09 26.39 -0.26
C ILE A 21 4.55 27.23 0.94
N ASN A 22 5.74 26.97 1.47
CA ASN A 22 6.31 27.77 2.56
C ASN A 22 6.57 29.22 2.14
N ARG A 23 7.10 29.44 0.92
CA ARG A 23 7.32 30.77 0.36
C ARG A 23 6.01 31.60 0.28
N ARG A 24 4.87 30.94 0.07
CA ARG A 24 3.53 31.56 0.10
C ARG A 24 2.98 31.77 1.51
N GLY A 25 3.72 31.39 2.54
CA GLY A 25 3.35 31.63 3.94
C GLY A 25 2.47 30.56 4.58
N TYR A 26 2.14 29.47 3.88
CA TYR A 26 1.38 28.38 4.47
C TYR A 26 2.28 27.56 5.44
N LYS A 27 1.76 27.29 6.63
CA LYS A 27 2.48 26.55 7.69
C LYS A 27 1.90 25.18 7.98
N VAL A 28 0.66 24.94 7.60
CA VAL A 28 -0.05 23.67 7.81
C VAL A 28 -0.71 23.26 6.52
N ILE A 29 -0.59 21.97 6.18
CA ILE A 29 -1.30 21.39 5.04
C ILE A 29 -1.99 20.08 5.46
N LEU A 30 -3.06 19.75 4.74
CA LEU A 30 -3.72 18.45 4.85
C LEU A 30 -3.16 17.48 3.83
N ASN A 31 -2.79 16.28 4.30
CA ASN A 31 -2.20 15.23 3.49
C ASN A 31 -3.14 14.02 3.40
N GLY A 32 -3.21 13.42 2.22
CA GLY A 32 -4.07 12.25 1.94
C GLY A 32 -3.43 10.90 2.21
N GLN A 33 -2.29 10.83 2.90
CA GLN A 33 -1.65 9.54 3.22
C GLN A 33 -2.54 8.64 4.08
N CYS A 34 -2.25 7.37 4.13
CA CYS A 34 -3.03 6.34 4.79
C CYS A 34 -4.34 5.92 4.07
N GLY A 35 -4.84 6.73 3.15
CA GLY A 35 -6.09 6.42 2.46
C GLY A 35 -6.04 5.16 1.60
N ASP A 36 -4.88 4.82 1.03
CA ASP A 36 -4.70 3.60 0.24
C ASP A 36 -4.60 2.35 1.14
N GLU A 37 -3.93 2.45 2.25
CA GLU A 37 -3.79 1.36 3.22
C GLU A 37 -5.13 1.03 3.89
N LEU A 38 -5.90 2.04 4.28
CA LEU A 38 -7.20 1.85 4.93
C LEU A 38 -8.27 1.31 4.00
N MET A 39 -8.28 1.76 2.75
CA MET A 39 -9.34 1.45 1.78
C MET A 39 -8.90 0.48 0.69
N LEU A 40 -7.79 -0.23 0.90
CA LEU A 40 -7.23 -1.21 -0.04
C LEU A 40 -7.06 -0.61 -1.45
N GLY A 41 -6.39 0.55 -1.53
CA GLY A 41 -6.26 1.33 -2.75
C GLY A 41 -5.21 0.81 -3.74
N TYR A 42 -4.20 0.11 -3.27
CA TYR A 42 -3.12 -0.39 -4.13
C TYR A 42 -3.55 -1.59 -4.96
N GLU A 43 -3.10 -1.65 -6.20
CA GLU A 43 -3.41 -2.74 -7.13
C GLU A 43 -2.95 -4.13 -6.63
N ARG A 44 -1.91 -4.19 -5.79
CA ARG A 44 -1.47 -5.45 -5.18
C ARG A 44 -2.53 -6.13 -4.31
N TYR A 45 -3.47 -5.36 -3.76
CA TYR A 45 -4.54 -5.92 -2.94
C TYR A 45 -5.52 -6.81 -3.72
N TYR A 46 -5.65 -6.63 -5.04
CA TYR A 46 -6.44 -7.54 -5.86
C TYR A 46 -5.95 -8.99 -5.74
N ALA A 47 -4.62 -9.21 -5.71
CA ALA A 47 -4.07 -10.55 -5.59
C ALA A 47 -4.51 -11.26 -4.30
N PHE A 48 -4.48 -10.54 -3.19
CA PHE A 48 -4.90 -11.08 -1.89
C PHE A 48 -6.43 -11.20 -1.79
N PHE A 49 -7.15 -10.26 -2.37
CA PHE A 49 -8.61 -10.30 -2.42
C PHE A 49 -9.11 -11.51 -3.21
N PHE A 50 -8.57 -11.75 -4.40
CA PHE A 50 -8.91 -12.93 -5.19
C PHE A 50 -8.52 -14.23 -4.49
N ALA A 51 -7.38 -14.27 -3.82
CA ALA A 51 -6.98 -15.43 -3.02
C ALA A 51 -7.98 -15.69 -1.87
N SER A 52 -8.51 -14.64 -1.24
CA SER A 52 -9.51 -14.78 -0.19
C SER A 52 -10.83 -15.34 -0.74
N LEU A 53 -11.27 -14.87 -1.91
CA LEU A 53 -12.46 -15.38 -2.59
C LEU A 53 -12.32 -16.88 -2.97
N ILE A 54 -11.13 -17.27 -3.44
CA ILE A 54 -10.81 -18.69 -3.73
C ILE A 54 -10.93 -19.54 -2.46
N LYS A 55 -10.33 -19.09 -1.35
CA LYS A 55 -10.39 -19.81 -0.07
C LYS A 55 -11.82 -19.95 0.45
N ARG A 56 -12.64 -18.91 0.27
CA ARG A 56 -14.06 -18.92 0.65
C ARG A 56 -14.95 -19.63 -0.36
N LYS A 57 -14.39 -20.21 -1.44
CA LYS A 57 -15.11 -20.88 -2.55
C LYS A 57 -16.17 -20.00 -3.23
N GLN A 58 -15.95 -18.69 -3.26
CA GLN A 58 -16.86 -17.71 -3.86
C GLN A 58 -16.55 -17.50 -5.36
N TRP A 59 -16.66 -18.55 -6.14
CA TRP A 59 -16.25 -18.59 -7.55
C TRP A 59 -17.00 -17.59 -8.45
N LYS A 60 -18.31 -17.41 -8.24
CA LYS A 60 -19.11 -16.45 -9.03
C LYS A 60 -18.61 -15.02 -8.81
N THR A 61 -18.40 -14.65 -7.57
CA THR A 61 -17.86 -13.34 -7.18
C THR A 61 -16.46 -13.14 -7.74
N LEU A 62 -15.59 -14.16 -7.61
CA LEU A 62 -14.24 -14.11 -8.15
C LEU A 62 -14.21 -13.80 -9.65
N VAL A 63 -14.98 -14.53 -10.44
CA VAL A 63 -15.04 -14.32 -11.91
C VAL A 63 -15.56 -12.95 -12.25
N SER A 64 -16.61 -12.50 -11.56
CA SER A 64 -17.19 -11.17 -11.75
C SER A 64 -16.19 -10.07 -11.42
N GLU A 65 -15.60 -10.12 -10.23
CA GLU A 65 -14.63 -9.11 -9.75
C GLU A 65 -13.37 -9.09 -10.59
N PHE A 66 -12.85 -10.25 -10.99
CA PHE A 66 -11.67 -10.34 -11.87
C PHE A 66 -11.94 -9.69 -13.23
N ARG A 67 -13.10 -9.97 -13.85
CA ARG A 67 -13.49 -9.35 -15.13
C ARG A 67 -13.66 -7.84 -14.99
N GLN A 68 -14.24 -7.37 -13.90
CA GLN A 68 -14.44 -5.95 -13.67
C GLN A 68 -13.13 -5.24 -13.34
N ALA A 69 -12.25 -5.86 -12.53
CA ALA A 69 -10.94 -5.32 -12.25
C ALA A 69 -10.10 -5.13 -13.52
N SER A 70 -10.16 -6.08 -14.46
CA SER A 70 -9.45 -5.93 -15.75
C SER A 70 -9.99 -4.81 -16.66
N ARG A 71 -11.21 -4.34 -16.41
CA ARG A 71 -11.81 -3.21 -17.16
C ARG A 71 -11.58 -1.86 -16.50
N HIS A 72 -11.55 -1.82 -15.17
CA HIS A 72 -11.54 -0.57 -14.41
C HIS A 72 -10.17 -0.24 -13.77
N SER A 73 -9.28 -1.23 -13.65
CA SER A 73 -7.89 -0.98 -13.22
C SER A 73 -6.98 -0.71 -14.43
N LYS A 74 -5.78 -0.22 -14.15
CA LYS A 74 -4.73 -0.07 -15.16
C LYS A 74 -4.07 -1.40 -15.54
N LEU A 75 -4.43 -2.49 -14.84
CA LEU A 75 -3.84 -3.80 -15.03
C LEU A 75 -4.61 -4.60 -16.09
N SER A 76 -3.88 -5.15 -17.04
CA SER A 76 -4.44 -6.13 -17.98
C SER A 76 -4.78 -7.45 -17.26
N VAL A 77 -5.55 -8.32 -17.90
CA VAL A 77 -5.84 -9.68 -17.40
C VAL A 77 -4.53 -10.44 -17.11
N ARG A 78 -3.51 -10.27 -17.95
CA ARG A 78 -2.20 -10.90 -17.76
C ARG A 78 -1.48 -10.36 -16.53
N ASP A 79 -1.55 -9.04 -16.31
CA ASP A 79 -0.93 -8.41 -15.15
C ASP A 79 -1.62 -8.84 -13.85
N LEU A 80 -2.96 -8.88 -13.82
CA LEU A 80 -3.72 -9.38 -12.67
C LEU A 80 -3.37 -10.83 -12.34
N ALA A 81 -3.25 -11.69 -13.35
CA ALA A 81 -2.85 -13.08 -13.16
C ALA A 81 -1.39 -13.18 -12.67
N ALA A 82 -0.49 -12.38 -13.24
CA ALA A 82 0.91 -12.32 -12.80
C ALA A 82 1.05 -11.80 -11.37
N TYR A 83 0.27 -10.79 -10.99
CA TYR A 83 0.21 -10.29 -9.60
C TYR A 83 -0.32 -11.37 -8.65
N ALA A 84 -1.42 -12.03 -9.01
CA ALA A 84 -1.98 -13.12 -8.21
C ALA A 84 -0.95 -14.23 -7.98
N LEU A 85 -0.23 -14.64 -9.03
CA LEU A 85 0.83 -15.64 -8.93
C LEU A 85 1.99 -15.14 -8.05
N TYR A 86 2.49 -13.94 -8.31
CA TYR A 86 3.62 -13.37 -7.59
C TYR A 86 3.35 -13.22 -6.09
N PHE A 87 2.20 -12.68 -5.70
CA PHE A 87 1.89 -12.42 -4.30
C PHE A 87 1.42 -13.66 -3.52
N ASN A 88 0.85 -14.66 -4.21
CA ASN A 88 0.38 -15.88 -3.55
C ASN A 88 1.38 -17.06 -3.61
N GLN A 89 2.46 -16.95 -4.40
CA GLN A 89 3.51 -17.98 -4.48
C GLN A 89 4.80 -17.48 -3.82
N PRO A 90 5.07 -17.91 -2.57
CA PRO A 90 6.24 -17.45 -1.82
C PRO A 90 7.55 -17.68 -2.57
N VAL A 91 7.70 -18.85 -3.20
CA VAL A 91 8.94 -19.23 -3.92
C VAL A 91 9.27 -18.25 -5.05
N VAL A 92 8.26 -17.89 -5.86
CA VAL A 92 8.45 -16.95 -6.99
C VAL A 92 8.87 -15.57 -6.49
N ARG A 93 8.25 -15.13 -5.42
CA ARG A 93 8.52 -13.83 -4.81
C ARG A 93 9.90 -13.78 -4.16
N ASP A 94 10.23 -14.77 -3.33
CA ASP A 94 11.49 -14.83 -2.61
C ASP A 94 12.69 -14.90 -3.58
N SER A 95 12.57 -15.69 -4.65
CA SER A 95 13.58 -15.78 -5.68
C SER A 95 13.85 -14.43 -6.36
N ARG A 96 12.80 -13.66 -6.70
CA ARG A 96 12.95 -12.32 -7.28
C ARG A 96 13.54 -11.31 -6.29
N GLN A 97 13.15 -11.38 -5.03
CA GLN A 97 13.68 -10.47 -4.00
C GLN A 97 15.14 -10.76 -3.70
N LEU A 98 15.51 -12.03 -3.57
CA LEU A 98 16.90 -12.44 -3.39
C LEU A 98 17.77 -12.00 -4.57
N HIS A 99 17.28 -12.16 -5.79
CA HIS A 99 18.00 -11.70 -6.99
C HIS A 99 18.18 -10.17 -6.99
N ARG A 100 17.19 -9.40 -6.56
CA ARG A 100 17.31 -7.94 -6.43
C ARG A 100 18.24 -7.54 -5.29
N ALA A 101 18.08 -8.15 -4.12
CA ALA A 101 18.88 -7.87 -2.94
C ALA A 101 20.37 -8.21 -3.17
N GLY A 102 20.68 -9.31 -3.84
CA GLY A 102 22.03 -9.73 -4.16
C GLY A 102 22.83 -8.75 -5.04
N ARG A 103 22.15 -7.74 -5.64
CA ARG A 103 22.86 -6.65 -6.35
C ARG A 103 23.36 -5.55 -5.43
N PHE A 104 22.83 -5.42 -4.22
CA PHE A 104 23.08 -4.30 -3.31
C PHE A 104 23.51 -4.73 -1.91
N ILE A 105 23.25 -5.97 -1.53
CA ILE A 105 23.50 -6.50 -0.19
C ILE A 105 24.48 -7.66 -0.30
N ASN A 106 25.52 -7.66 0.53
CA ASN A 106 26.41 -8.80 0.64
C ASN A 106 25.61 -10.05 1.05
N PRO A 107 25.68 -11.16 0.30
CA PRO A 107 24.97 -12.39 0.61
C PRO A 107 25.21 -12.93 2.04
N ASP A 108 26.37 -12.69 2.60
CA ASP A 108 26.75 -13.13 3.95
C ASP A 108 25.94 -12.42 5.06
N LEU A 109 25.39 -11.24 4.75
CA LEU A 109 24.49 -10.50 5.65
C LEU A 109 23.04 -10.99 5.63
N LEU A 110 22.71 -11.87 4.68
CA LEU A 110 21.37 -12.45 4.53
C LEU A 110 21.30 -13.76 5.29
N ASP A 111 21.35 -13.71 6.62
CA ASP A 111 21.11 -14.88 7.46
C ASP A 111 19.71 -15.49 7.19
N GLN A 112 19.64 -16.82 7.16
CA GLN A 112 18.37 -17.53 6.92
C GLN A 112 17.29 -17.17 7.93
N ARG A 113 17.67 -16.93 9.18
CA ARG A 113 16.75 -16.55 10.26
C ARG A 113 16.06 -15.21 9.95
N ASN A 114 16.83 -14.20 9.57
CA ASN A 114 16.30 -12.89 9.20
C ASN A 114 15.38 -12.94 7.96
N ARG A 115 15.61 -13.89 7.06
CA ARG A 115 14.76 -14.13 5.89
C ARG A 115 13.38 -14.64 6.27
N VAL A 116 13.28 -15.55 7.24
CA VAL A 116 12.01 -16.11 7.69
C VAL A 116 11.16 -15.04 8.39
N GLU A 117 11.77 -14.30 9.32
CA GLU A 117 11.08 -13.22 10.04
C GLU A 117 10.58 -12.12 9.11
N LEU A 118 11.42 -11.66 8.18
CA LEU A 118 11.02 -10.68 7.17
C LEU A 118 9.91 -11.20 6.26
N ARG A 119 9.93 -12.48 5.93
CA ARG A 119 8.92 -13.11 5.10
C ARG A 119 7.55 -13.14 5.78
N GLU A 120 7.49 -13.49 7.05
CA GLU A 120 6.26 -13.53 7.83
C GLU A 120 5.68 -12.11 8.01
N LEU A 121 6.54 -11.14 8.28
CA LEU A 121 6.15 -9.75 8.45
C LEU A 121 5.64 -9.13 7.14
N LEU A 122 6.35 -9.32 6.03
CA LEU A 122 6.05 -8.65 4.76
C LEU A 122 4.91 -9.30 3.97
N TYR A 123 4.57 -10.55 4.27
CA TYR A 123 3.64 -11.32 3.43
C TYR A 123 2.68 -12.20 4.23
N PRO A 124 1.82 -11.58 5.04
CA PRO A 124 0.77 -12.29 5.72
C PRO A 124 -0.17 -13.00 4.73
N LYS A 125 -0.64 -14.18 5.11
CA LYS A 125 -1.44 -15.06 4.24
C LYS A 125 -2.89 -14.58 4.03
N ILE A 126 -3.32 -13.59 4.78
CA ILE A 126 -4.70 -13.09 4.82
C ILE A 126 -4.67 -11.59 4.54
N LEU A 127 -5.64 -11.11 3.75
CA LEU A 127 -5.69 -9.70 3.35
C LEU A 127 -5.82 -8.74 4.53
N GLU A 128 -6.61 -9.10 5.52
CA GLU A 128 -6.80 -8.31 6.74
C GLU A 128 -5.49 -8.17 7.54
N ASN A 129 -4.71 -9.25 7.63
CA ASN A 129 -3.40 -9.23 8.27
C ASN A 129 -2.40 -8.41 7.47
N LEU A 130 -2.47 -8.45 6.13
CA LEU A 130 -1.64 -7.59 5.28
C LEU A 130 -1.97 -6.12 5.54
N GLN A 131 -3.24 -5.76 5.58
CA GLN A 131 -3.67 -4.40 5.88
C GLN A 131 -3.16 -3.94 7.25
N TYR A 132 -3.34 -4.76 8.27
CA TYR A 132 -2.84 -4.47 9.61
C TYR A 132 -1.33 -4.28 9.63
N THR A 133 -0.58 -5.19 9.01
CA THR A 133 0.89 -5.12 8.94
C THR A 133 1.36 -3.87 8.19
N GLU A 134 0.70 -3.50 7.10
CA GLU A 134 1.04 -2.29 6.33
C GLU A 134 0.76 -1.00 7.11
N LEU A 135 -0.29 -0.99 7.92
CA LEU A 135 -0.60 0.15 8.79
C LEU A 135 0.36 0.30 9.96
N THR A 136 0.81 -0.81 10.57
CA THR A 136 1.52 -0.78 11.86
C THR A 136 3.02 -1.03 11.77
N ALA A 137 3.50 -1.75 10.77
CA ALA A 137 4.88 -2.24 10.78
C ALA A 137 5.66 -2.00 9.47
N THR A 138 5.01 -1.82 8.33
CA THR A 138 5.72 -1.76 7.05
C THR A 138 5.43 -0.48 6.26
N GLN A 139 4.45 -0.51 5.37
CA GLN A 139 4.26 0.54 4.37
C GLN A 139 4.03 1.94 4.97
N LEU A 140 3.04 2.07 5.84
CA LEU A 140 2.62 3.37 6.36
C LEU A 140 3.69 4.00 7.27
N THR A 141 4.32 3.21 8.12
CA THR A 141 5.37 3.69 9.04
C THR A 141 6.54 4.33 8.29
N HIS A 142 6.93 3.76 7.14
CA HIS A 142 7.97 4.35 6.29
C HIS A 142 7.51 5.63 5.61
N ILE A 143 6.31 5.62 5.04
CA ILE A 143 5.77 6.78 4.31
C ILE A 143 5.63 7.97 5.25
N VAL A 144 5.01 7.78 6.41
CA VAL A 144 4.79 8.86 7.37
C VAL A 144 6.11 9.42 7.89
N ARG A 145 7.10 8.55 8.14
CA ARG A 145 8.43 9.00 8.57
C ARG A 145 9.11 9.88 7.51
N TYR A 146 9.05 9.49 6.23
CA TYR A 146 9.65 10.29 5.16
C TYR A 146 8.89 11.59 4.95
N ASP A 147 7.58 11.54 4.96
CA ASP A 147 6.74 12.72 4.81
C ASP A 147 7.00 13.72 5.93
N ASP A 148 6.95 13.30 7.19
CA ASP A 148 7.20 14.18 8.34
C ASP A 148 8.54 14.93 8.19
N ARG A 149 9.61 14.22 7.91
CA ARG A 149 10.94 14.82 7.72
C ARG A 149 11.00 15.77 6.52
N LEU A 150 10.37 15.37 5.41
CA LEU A 150 10.35 16.18 4.20
C LEU A 150 9.56 17.48 4.44
N TYR A 151 8.40 17.39 5.06
CA TYR A 151 7.56 18.56 5.36
C TYR A 151 8.23 19.48 6.38
N MET A 152 8.82 18.90 7.43
CA MET A 152 9.57 19.69 8.42
C MET A 152 10.81 20.36 7.83
N SER A 153 11.45 19.77 6.81
CA SER A 153 12.57 20.41 6.09
C SER A 153 12.18 21.72 5.38
N ALA A 154 10.88 21.89 5.13
CA ALA A 154 10.32 23.13 4.58
C ALA A 154 9.55 23.95 5.64
N SER A 155 9.67 23.61 6.93
CA SER A 155 8.93 24.26 8.03
C SER A 155 7.42 24.27 7.83
N ILE A 156 6.88 23.14 7.34
CA ILE A 156 5.46 22.90 7.12
C ILE A 156 5.01 21.74 8.01
N GLU A 157 3.90 21.92 8.73
CA GLU A 157 3.22 20.85 9.46
C GLU A 157 2.29 20.09 8.54
N SER A 158 2.45 18.77 8.43
CA SER A 158 1.54 17.90 7.71
C SER A 158 0.54 17.27 8.66
N ARG A 159 -0.74 17.44 8.39
CA ARG A 159 -1.82 16.75 9.11
C ARG A 159 -2.46 15.73 8.20
N ILE A 160 -2.66 14.52 8.73
CA ILE A 160 -3.15 13.36 7.99
C ILE A 160 -4.51 12.94 8.57
N PRO A 161 -5.64 13.46 8.08
CA PRO A 161 -6.98 13.16 8.62
C PRO A 161 -7.33 11.68 8.58
N PHE A 162 -6.81 10.93 7.60
CA PHE A 162 -7.01 9.48 7.51
C PHE A 162 -6.34 8.68 8.63
N MET A 163 -5.41 9.29 9.38
CA MET A 163 -4.77 8.67 10.54
C MET A 163 -5.49 8.95 11.86
N ASP A 164 -6.67 9.59 11.82
CA ASP A 164 -7.51 9.64 13.01
C ASP A 164 -7.81 8.23 13.51
N TYR A 165 -7.56 7.96 14.79
CA TYR A 165 -7.62 6.61 15.34
C TYR A 165 -9.02 5.99 15.24
N GLN A 166 -10.09 6.79 15.40
CA GLN A 166 -11.46 6.32 15.31
C GLN A 166 -11.77 5.92 13.87
N PHE A 167 -11.30 6.71 12.91
CA PHE A 167 -11.46 6.41 11.49
C PHE A 167 -10.66 5.17 11.08
N VAL A 168 -9.43 5.01 11.57
CA VAL A 168 -8.59 3.82 11.35
C VAL A 168 -9.28 2.56 11.88
N GLU A 169 -9.77 2.60 13.13
CA GLU A 169 -10.50 1.47 13.73
C GLU A 169 -11.76 1.12 12.93
N LEU A 170 -12.55 2.13 12.55
CA LEU A 170 -13.72 1.93 11.70
C LEU A 170 -13.33 1.23 10.40
N CYS A 171 -12.33 1.75 9.71
CA CYS A 171 -11.85 1.18 8.45
C CYS A 171 -11.36 -0.25 8.60
N CYS A 172 -10.64 -0.58 9.68
CA CYS A 172 -10.18 -1.94 9.93
C CYS A 172 -11.32 -2.95 10.18
N ARG A 173 -12.46 -2.49 10.71
CA ARG A 173 -13.66 -3.32 10.91
C ARG A 173 -14.47 -3.54 9.63
N ILE A 174 -14.28 -2.73 8.59
CA ILE A 174 -14.99 -2.86 7.31
C ILE A 174 -14.44 -4.06 6.54
N PRO A 175 -15.29 -5.04 6.16
CA PRO A 175 -14.87 -6.19 5.36
C PRO A 175 -14.27 -5.77 4.00
N PRO A 176 -13.28 -6.51 3.48
CA PRO A 176 -12.63 -6.20 2.19
C PRO A 176 -13.58 -6.07 1.01
N GLU A 177 -14.72 -6.77 1.01
CA GLU A 177 -15.72 -6.76 -0.04
C GLU A 177 -16.43 -5.41 -0.21
N TYR A 178 -16.36 -4.54 0.80
CA TYR A 178 -16.85 -3.16 0.70
C TYR A 178 -15.77 -2.20 0.23
N LYS A 179 -14.50 -2.57 0.36
CA LYS A 179 -13.36 -1.76 -0.05
C LYS A 179 -12.95 -2.04 -1.50
N ILE A 180 -13.05 -3.32 -1.91
CA ILE A 180 -12.83 -3.76 -3.30
C ILE A 180 -14.14 -4.35 -3.80
N LYS A 181 -14.74 -3.70 -4.77
CA LYS A 181 -16.02 -4.13 -5.34
C LYS A 181 -16.19 -3.58 -6.75
N ASN A 182 -16.89 -4.35 -7.59
CA ASN A 182 -17.13 -4.00 -8.99
C ASN A 182 -15.85 -3.64 -9.75
N GLY A 183 -14.75 -4.29 -9.40
CA GLY A 183 -13.44 -4.04 -9.99
C GLY A 183 -12.78 -2.72 -9.59
N TYR A 184 -13.34 -1.99 -8.64
CA TYR A 184 -12.73 -0.77 -8.11
C TYR A 184 -12.13 -1.00 -6.73
N THR A 185 -10.93 -0.49 -6.52
CA THR A 185 -10.36 -0.27 -5.19
C THR A 185 -10.98 0.99 -4.55
N LYS A 186 -10.87 1.14 -3.23
CA LYS A 186 -11.48 2.28 -2.48
C LYS A 186 -12.99 2.43 -2.77
N TYR A 187 -13.69 1.33 -3.04
CA TYR A 187 -15.07 1.38 -3.53
C TYR A 187 -16.00 2.16 -2.60
N LEU A 188 -15.99 1.87 -1.30
CA LEU A 188 -16.84 2.57 -0.33
C LEU A 188 -16.56 4.09 -0.31
N MET A 189 -15.30 4.48 -0.35
CA MET A 189 -14.92 5.90 -0.40
C MET A 189 -15.44 6.56 -1.69
N ARG A 190 -15.28 5.90 -2.84
CA ARG A 190 -15.81 6.41 -4.12
C ARG A 190 -17.32 6.60 -4.03
N GLN A 191 -18.06 5.63 -3.48
CA GLN A 191 -19.50 5.75 -3.31
C GLN A 191 -19.93 6.87 -2.36
N ALA A 192 -19.14 7.12 -1.31
CA ALA A 192 -19.43 8.19 -0.36
C ALA A 192 -19.29 9.59 -0.99
N PHE A 193 -18.37 9.75 -1.94
CA PHE A 193 -18.09 11.03 -2.59
C PHE A 193 -18.73 11.19 -3.98
N ASP A 194 -19.31 10.13 -4.53
CA ASP A 194 -19.98 10.14 -5.85
C ASP A 194 -21.41 10.74 -5.83
N ARG A 195 -21.89 11.07 -4.65
CA ARG A 195 -23.16 11.75 -4.46
C ARG A 195 -23.00 13.26 -4.69
N ARG A 196 -22.94 13.64 -5.95
CA ARG A 196 -23.08 15.03 -6.37
C ARG A 196 -24.39 15.27 -7.09
#